data_ae79ca7f0a840ae1cb8d0e3691f70c32
#
_entry.id   ae79ca7f0a840ae1cb8d0e3691f70c32
#
_cell.length_a   1.000
_cell.length_b   1.000
_cell.length_c   1.000
_cell.angle_alpha   90.00
_cell.angle_beta   90.00
_cell.angle_gamma   90.00
#
_symmetry.space_group_name_H-M   'P 1'
#
loop_
_entity.id
_entity.type
_entity.pdbx_description
1 polymer ?
#
loop_
_entity_poly.entity_id
_entity_poly.type
_entity_poly.pdbx_seq_one_letter_code
_entity_poly.pdbx_strand_id
1 'polypeptide(L)'
;QKENGYHDHRFVGVDVDLNIPIDDNPLYESVQELLSTAAEIEFDVLNDTIPAIINSGEILRIPITIESKTAHSIPSGTSFNRQVWIELIINHDNQIIFQSGNVLPNEQLDFNDSNLIQFKTEILDENGNVVNNVTKTHDIISTALLAYQSRYVFYDFMIPEDLIGNINISARMLFRAFDPNFIMEHHPEFIDNLGVYEIDSISRTVTIE
;
A
#
# COMPACT_ATOMS: atom_id res chain seq x y z
N GLN A 1 -21.59 12.11 8.80
CA GLN A 1 -22.88 12.76 9.11
C GLN A 1 -22.90 14.11 8.38
N LYS A 2 -23.87 14.31 7.47
CA LYS A 2 -23.99 15.61 6.78
C LYS A 2 -24.35 16.71 7.78
N GLU A 3 -23.96 17.95 7.50
CA GLU A 3 -24.21 19.13 8.34
C GLU A 3 -25.69 19.28 8.83
N ASN A 4 -26.63 18.69 8.10
CA ASN A 4 -28.07 18.71 8.42
C ASN A 4 -28.54 17.50 9.24
N GLY A 5 -27.68 16.66 9.78
CA GLY A 5 -28.05 15.49 10.58
C GLY A 5 -28.57 14.29 9.76
N TYR A 6 -28.60 14.36 8.43
CA TYR A 6 -29.01 13.24 7.59
C TYR A 6 -27.83 12.31 7.35
N HIS A 7 -28.08 10.98 7.39
CA HIS A 7 -27.10 9.98 7.00
C HIS A 7 -26.99 9.93 5.47
N ASP A 8 -25.76 9.76 4.98
CA ASP A 8 -25.54 9.45 3.58
C ASP A 8 -25.83 7.97 3.37
N HIS A 9 -26.76 7.66 2.49
CA HIS A 9 -27.15 6.28 2.14
C HIS A 9 -26.45 5.77 0.87
N ARG A 10 -25.45 6.50 0.37
CA ARG A 10 -24.65 6.00 -0.74
C ARG A 10 -23.77 4.85 -0.25
N PHE A 11 -23.83 3.73 -0.94
CA PHE A 11 -22.91 2.62 -0.76
C PHE A 11 -21.71 2.84 -1.69
N VAL A 12 -20.66 3.45 -1.15
CA VAL A 12 -19.42 3.64 -1.90
C VAL A 12 -18.63 2.34 -1.81
N GLY A 13 -18.40 1.71 -2.96
CA GLY A 13 -17.42 0.62 -3.10
C GLY A 13 -16.05 1.19 -3.44
N VAL A 14 -15.07 0.32 -3.59
CA VAL A 14 -13.71 0.70 -4.01
C VAL A 14 -13.43 0.40 -5.50
N ASP A 15 -14.44 -0.12 -6.21
CA ASP A 15 -14.37 -0.41 -7.63
C ASP A 15 -14.96 0.77 -8.41
N VAL A 16 -14.24 1.22 -9.42
CA VAL A 16 -14.65 2.32 -10.30
C VAL A 16 -14.82 1.80 -11.74
N ASP A 17 -15.55 2.54 -12.57
CA ASP A 17 -15.71 2.21 -13.97
C ASP A 17 -14.39 2.46 -14.72
N LEU A 18 -13.74 1.40 -15.17
CA LEU A 18 -12.48 1.46 -15.91
C LEU A 18 -12.64 1.95 -17.37
N ASN A 19 -13.85 2.19 -17.87
CA ASN A 19 -14.05 2.87 -19.15
C ASN A 19 -13.76 4.38 -19.06
N ILE A 20 -13.65 4.92 -17.85
CA ILE A 20 -13.42 6.33 -17.59
C ILE A 20 -12.00 6.48 -17.01
N PRO A 21 -11.15 7.36 -17.59
CA PRO A 21 -9.86 7.69 -17.00
C PRO A 21 -9.99 8.05 -15.52
N ILE A 22 -9.02 7.64 -14.71
CA ILE A 22 -9.14 7.78 -13.25
C ILE A 22 -9.33 9.24 -12.82
N ASP A 23 -8.68 10.19 -13.49
CA ASP A 23 -8.76 11.62 -13.21
C ASP A 23 -10.15 12.22 -13.53
N ASP A 24 -10.89 11.60 -14.45
CA ASP A 24 -12.23 12.02 -14.86
C ASP A 24 -13.34 11.19 -14.18
N ASN A 25 -12.96 10.21 -13.35
CA ASN A 25 -13.91 9.28 -12.76
C ASN A 25 -14.74 9.95 -11.66
N PRO A 26 -16.07 10.01 -11.78
CA PRO A 26 -16.92 10.73 -10.83
C PRO A 26 -16.95 10.10 -9.42
N LEU A 27 -16.45 8.87 -9.27
CA LEU A 27 -16.39 8.17 -7.99
C LEU A 27 -15.02 8.31 -7.30
N TYR A 28 -14.01 8.84 -7.99
CA TYR A 28 -12.64 8.90 -7.48
C TYR A 28 -12.55 9.50 -6.08
N GLU A 29 -13.10 10.71 -5.90
CA GLU A 29 -13.07 11.40 -4.60
C GLU A 29 -13.78 10.60 -3.50
N SER A 30 -14.92 9.99 -3.82
CA SER A 30 -15.68 9.21 -2.84
C SER A 30 -14.95 7.92 -2.43
N VAL A 31 -14.25 7.28 -3.37
CA VAL A 31 -13.40 6.10 -3.09
C VAL A 31 -12.19 6.50 -2.27
N GLN A 32 -11.54 7.61 -2.63
CA GLN A 32 -10.39 8.14 -1.90
C GLN A 32 -10.78 8.51 -0.45
N GLU A 33 -11.91 9.21 -0.25
CA GLU A 33 -12.45 9.53 1.08
C GLU A 33 -12.73 8.26 1.90
N LEU A 34 -13.34 7.24 1.28
CA LEU A 34 -13.59 5.96 1.96
C LEU A 34 -12.29 5.27 2.39
N LEU A 35 -11.32 5.17 1.47
CA LEU A 35 -10.06 4.47 1.72
C LEU A 35 -9.21 5.19 2.77
N SER A 36 -9.22 6.54 2.82
CA SER A 36 -8.48 7.31 3.82
C SER A 36 -8.97 7.09 5.26
N THR A 37 -10.11 6.42 5.45
CA THR A 37 -10.60 6.03 6.78
C THR A 37 -10.31 4.57 7.15
N ALA A 38 -9.68 3.81 6.24
CA ALA A 38 -9.59 2.36 6.38
C ALA A 38 -8.45 1.90 7.30
N ALA A 39 -7.32 2.60 7.28
CA ALA A 39 -6.17 2.30 8.13
C ALA A 39 -5.38 3.58 8.39
N GLU A 40 -4.51 3.52 9.40
CA GLU A 40 -3.51 4.53 9.71
C GLU A 40 -2.13 3.90 9.74
N ILE A 41 -1.11 4.65 9.35
CA ILE A 41 0.29 4.26 9.48
C ILE A 41 1.04 5.29 10.32
N GLU A 42 1.93 4.80 11.16
CA GLU A 42 2.79 5.62 12.01
C GLU A 42 4.21 5.09 11.96
N PHE A 43 5.20 6.01 11.99
CA PHE A 43 6.55 5.61 12.34
C PHE A 43 6.59 5.34 13.83
N ASP A 44 7.57 4.53 14.20
CA ASP A 44 7.83 4.08 15.54
C ASP A 44 6.90 2.92 15.97
N VAL A 45 7.52 1.93 16.57
CA VAL A 45 6.87 0.70 17.05
C VAL A 45 7.32 0.46 18.48
N LEU A 46 6.42 0.64 19.44
CA LEU A 46 6.71 0.45 20.86
C LEU A 46 7.94 1.27 21.31
N ASN A 47 9.10 0.60 21.47
CA ASN A 47 10.35 1.23 21.88
C ASN A 47 11.33 1.44 20.71
N ASP A 48 11.01 0.96 19.51
CA ASP A 48 11.81 1.16 18.30
C ASP A 48 11.39 2.49 17.64
N THR A 49 12.30 3.46 17.63
CA THR A 49 12.05 4.79 17.08
C THR A 49 13.10 5.13 16.03
N ILE A 50 12.70 5.88 15.01
CA ILE A 50 13.64 6.45 14.05
C ILE A 50 14.44 7.55 14.75
N PRO A 51 15.78 7.46 14.81
CA PRO A 51 16.61 8.49 15.43
C PRO A 51 16.55 9.80 14.63
N ALA A 52 16.67 10.93 15.32
CA ALA A 52 16.76 12.23 14.65
C ALA A 52 18.12 12.43 13.95
N ILE A 53 19.18 11.80 14.47
CA ILE A 53 20.55 11.85 13.97
C ILE A 53 21.11 10.43 13.97
N ILE A 54 21.84 10.07 12.90
CA ILE A 54 22.52 8.78 12.76
C ILE A 54 23.83 8.98 11.97
N ASN A 55 24.84 8.13 12.20
CA ASN A 55 26.09 8.27 11.46
C ASN A 55 26.03 7.58 10.08
N SER A 56 26.82 8.10 9.15
CA SER A 56 27.11 7.42 7.89
C SER A 56 27.70 6.02 8.15
N GLY A 57 27.38 5.05 7.27
CA GLY A 57 27.81 3.65 7.44
C GLY A 57 27.01 2.82 8.45
N GLU A 58 26.07 3.41 9.18
CA GLU A 58 25.19 2.67 10.10
C GLU A 58 23.92 2.16 9.40
N ILE A 59 23.23 1.21 10.02
CA ILE A 59 21.94 0.71 9.57
C ILE A 59 20.84 1.55 10.21
N LEU A 60 20.08 2.25 9.38
CA LEU A 60 18.86 2.93 9.79
C LEU A 60 17.69 1.95 9.76
N ARG A 61 17.18 1.61 10.94
CA ARG A 61 15.95 0.82 11.05
C ARG A 61 14.74 1.74 11.04
N ILE A 62 13.79 1.44 10.15
CA ILE A 62 12.55 2.21 9.96
C ILE A 62 11.37 1.35 10.38
N PRO A 63 10.90 1.50 11.63
CA PRO A 63 9.72 0.81 12.12
C PRO A 63 8.45 1.51 11.66
N ILE A 64 7.45 0.74 11.19
CA ILE A 64 6.13 1.24 10.82
C ILE A 64 5.06 0.42 11.52
N THR A 65 4.17 1.09 12.24
CA THR A 65 2.91 0.53 12.72
C THR A 65 1.82 0.77 11.69
N ILE A 66 1.03 -0.25 11.38
CA ILE A 66 -0.11 -0.19 10.47
C ILE A 66 -1.32 -0.66 11.25
N GLU A 67 -2.31 0.21 11.44
CA GLU A 67 -3.51 -0.09 12.23
C GLU A 67 -4.76 -0.08 11.35
N SER A 68 -5.51 -1.18 11.33
CA SER A 68 -6.80 -1.27 10.65
C SER A 68 -7.89 -0.55 11.45
N LYS A 69 -8.62 0.35 10.80
CA LYS A 69 -9.78 1.06 11.38
C LYS A 69 -11.12 0.46 10.91
N THR A 70 -11.07 -0.63 10.14
CA THR A 70 -12.27 -1.26 9.57
C THR A 70 -12.71 -2.49 10.35
N ALA A 71 -14.00 -2.81 10.24
CA ALA A 71 -14.60 -4.01 10.83
C ALA A 71 -14.41 -5.28 9.98
N HIS A 72 -13.59 -5.22 8.93
CA HIS A 72 -13.25 -6.33 8.04
C HIS A 72 -11.77 -6.29 7.70
N SER A 73 -11.24 -7.33 7.08
CA SER A 73 -9.85 -7.34 6.63
C SER A 73 -9.59 -6.37 5.47
N ILE A 74 -8.35 -5.91 5.35
CA ILE A 74 -7.86 -5.08 4.24
C ILE A 74 -6.79 -5.90 3.47
N PRO A 75 -6.99 -6.18 2.17
CA PRO A 75 -8.19 -5.93 1.38
C PRO A 75 -9.37 -6.84 1.75
N SER A 76 -10.60 -6.44 1.36
CA SER A 76 -11.84 -7.19 1.55
C SER A 76 -12.57 -7.41 0.23
N GLY A 77 -13.70 -8.14 0.25
CA GLY A 77 -14.50 -8.47 -0.94
C GLY A 77 -13.75 -9.43 -1.86
N THR A 78 -13.53 -9.04 -3.12
CA THR A 78 -12.70 -9.80 -4.08
C THR A 78 -11.21 -9.63 -3.78
N SER A 79 -10.80 -9.92 -2.54
CA SER A 79 -9.48 -9.60 -1.99
C SER A 79 -8.31 -10.23 -2.75
N PHE A 80 -8.54 -11.31 -3.50
CA PHE A 80 -7.52 -11.97 -4.33
C PHE A 80 -7.16 -11.19 -5.61
N ASN A 81 -8.00 -10.25 -6.05
CA ASN A 81 -7.72 -9.36 -7.18
C ASN A 81 -7.16 -8.01 -6.74
N ARG A 82 -7.23 -7.69 -5.43
CA ARG A 82 -6.87 -6.38 -4.90
C ARG A 82 -5.44 -6.37 -4.39
N GLN A 83 -4.80 -5.24 -4.54
CA GLN A 83 -3.45 -5.01 -4.03
C GLN A 83 -3.47 -3.89 -2.99
N VAL A 84 -2.88 -4.18 -1.83
CA VAL A 84 -2.60 -3.20 -0.76
C VAL A 84 -1.16 -3.40 -0.35
N TRP A 85 -0.37 -2.31 -0.31
CA TRP A 85 1.05 -2.41 0.00
C TRP A 85 1.57 -1.14 0.67
N ILE A 86 2.77 -1.25 1.22
CA ILE A 86 3.53 -0.10 1.70
C ILE A 86 4.54 0.29 0.62
N GLU A 87 4.47 1.54 0.19
CA GLU A 87 5.54 2.19 -0.55
C GLU A 87 6.45 2.89 0.47
N LEU A 88 7.74 2.64 0.40
CA LEU A 88 8.76 3.35 1.17
C LEU A 88 9.75 3.99 0.21
N ILE A 89 9.98 5.30 0.36
CA ILE A 89 10.97 6.06 -0.41
C ILE A 89 11.87 6.83 0.55
N ILE A 90 13.19 6.75 0.33
CA ILE A 90 14.17 7.58 1.01
C ILE A 90 14.82 8.48 -0.03
N ASN A 91 14.75 9.79 0.21
CA ASN A 91 15.32 10.80 -0.64
C ASN A 91 16.49 11.53 0.07
N HIS A 92 17.55 11.82 -0.69
CA HIS A 92 18.62 12.72 -0.33
C HIS A 92 18.85 13.70 -1.48
N ASP A 93 18.86 15.01 -1.20
CA ASP A 93 19.05 16.07 -2.19
C ASP A 93 18.16 15.92 -3.46
N ASN A 94 16.87 15.58 -3.25
CA ASN A 94 15.87 15.28 -4.28
C ASN A 94 16.17 14.06 -5.17
N GLN A 95 17.09 13.21 -4.78
CA GLN A 95 17.35 11.92 -5.43
C GLN A 95 16.85 10.77 -4.57
N ILE A 96 16.21 9.81 -5.19
CA ILE A 96 15.82 8.57 -4.50
C ILE A 96 17.08 7.73 -4.27
N ILE A 97 17.39 7.45 -2.99
CA ILE A 97 18.51 6.58 -2.59
C ILE A 97 18.07 5.21 -2.12
N PHE A 98 16.77 5.05 -1.81
CA PHE A 98 16.14 3.77 -1.52
C PHE A 98 14.66 3.84 -1.89
N GLN A 99 14.12 2.74 -2.41
CA GLN A 99 12.68 2.59 -2.63
C GLN A 99 12.26 1.14 -2.54
N SER A 100 11.01 0.94 -2.10
CA SER A 100 10.30 -0.34 -2.14
C SER A 100 8.83 -0.06 -2.45
N GLY A 101 8.22 -0.88 -3.30
CA GLY A 101 6.80 -0.72 -3.66
C GLY A 101 6.46 0.54 -4.46
N ASN A 102 7.44 1.26 -4.99
CA ASN A 102 7.24 2.44 -5.83
C ASN A 102 7.00 2.01 -7.28
N VAL A 103 5.74 2.06 -7.71
CA VAL A 103 5.31 1.65 -9.06
C VAL A 103 4.26 2.62 -9.62
N LEU A 104 4.19 2.71 -10.94
CA LEU A 104 3.10 3.43 -11.61
C LEU A 104 1.77 2.66 -11.50
N PRO A 105 0.62 3.33 -11.66
CA PRO A 105 -0.69 2.68 -11.53
C PRO A 105 -0.90 1.46 -12.43
N ASN A 106 -0.32 1.45 -13.63
CA ASN A 106 -0.40 0.38 -14.63
C ASN A 106 0.80 -0.61 -14.58
N GLU A 107 1.74 -0.43 -13.65
CA GLU A 107 2.89 -1.32 -13.47
C GLU A 107 2.63 -2.34 -12.37
N GLN A 108 3.15 -3.56 -12.57
CA GLN A 108 3.09 -4.60 -11.55
C GLN A 108 4.09 -4.31 -10.42
N LEU A 109 3.69 -4.68 -9.20
CA LEU A 109 4.62 -4.70 -8.07
C LEU A 109 5.80 -5.64 -8.38
N ASP A 110 7.01 -5.24 -8.02
CA ASP A 110 8.19 -6.10 -8.13
C ASP A 110 8.19 -7.14 -6.99
N PHE A 111 7.73 -8.34 -7.29
CA PHE A 111 7.72 -9.44 -6.31
C PHE A 111 9.11 -10.01 -5.99
N ASN A 112 10.18 -9.55 -6.68
CA ASN A 112 11.56 -9.88 -6.32
C ASN A 112 12.14 -8.86 -5.32
N ASP A 113 11.45 -7.75 -5.05
CA ASP A 113 11.82 -6.83 -4.00
C ASP A 113 11.58 -7.49 -2.63
N SER A 114 12.67 -7.87 -1.95
CA SER A 114 12.63 -8.50 -0.64
C SER A 114 12.09 -7.59 0.48
N ASN A 115 12.00 -6.28 0.22
CA ASN A 115 11.47 -5.28 1.14
C ASN A 115 9.98 -5.00 0.90
N LEU A 116 9.38 -5.55 -0.16
CA LEU A 116 7.98 -5.31 -0.46
C LEU A 116 7.07 -5.84 0.64
N ILE A 117 6.36 -4.95 1.31
CA ILE A 117 5.32 -5.27 2.28
C ILE A 117 3.97 -5.21 1.59
N GLN A 118 3.33 -6.37 1.43
CA GLN A 118 2.03 -6.49 0.77
C GLN A 118 1.00 -7.18 1.67
N PHE A 119 -0.22 -6.67 1.63
CA PHE A 119 -1.41 -7.26 2.23
C PHE A 119 -2.25 -7.86 1.11
N LYS A 120 -2.38 -9.17 1.07
CA LYS A 120 -3.04 -9.88 -0.04
C LYS A 120 -3.77 -11.12 0.42
N THR A 121 -4.66 -11.59 -0.44
CA THR A 121 -5.26 -12.93 -0.37
C THR A 121 -4.95 -13.64 -1.67
N GLU A 122 -4.47 -14.87 -1.60
CA GLU A 122 -4.24 -15.74 -2.74
C GLU A 122 -5.19 -16.92 -2.66
N ILE A 123 -5.84 -17.26 -3.77
CA ILE A 123 -6.65 -18.45 -3.91
C ILE A 123 -5.87 -19.48 -4.69
N LEU A 124 -5.85 -20.72 -4.19
CA LEU A 124 -5.04 -21.80 -4.73
C LEU A 124 -5.94 -22.91 -5.29
N ASP A 125 -5.49 -23.55 -6.38
CA ASP A 125 -6.10 -24.77 -6.90
C ASP A 125 -5.71 -26.01 -6.06
N GLU A 126 -6.21 -27.17 -6.46
CA GLU A 126 -5.90 -28.47 -5.81
C GLU A 126 -4.41 -28.86 -5.86
N ASN A 127 -3.63 -28.25 -6.75
CA ASN A 127 -2.20 -28.50 -6.91
C ASN A 127 -1.35 -27.44 -6.18
N GLY A 128 -1.97 -26.46 -5.52
CA GLY A 128 -1.30 -25.37 -4.82
C GLY A 128 -0.87 -24.23 -5.73
N ASN A 129 -1.35 -24.15 -6.96
CA ASN A 129 -1.05 -23.03 -7.85
C ASN A 129 -2.01 -21.86 -7.57
N VAL A 130 -1.50 -20.63 -7.60
CA VAL A 130 -2.33 -19.43 -7.52
C VAL A 130 -3.23 -19.34 -8.74
N VAL A 131 -4.52 -19.09 -8.50
CA VAL A 131 -5.53 -18.95 -9.56
C VAL A 131 -6.34 -17.67 -9.37
N ASN A 132 -6.90 -17.16 -10.47
CA ASN A 132 -7.76 -15.97 -10.49
C ASN A 132 -9.27 -16.32 -10.53
N ASN A 133 -9.59 -17.61 -10.49
CA ASN A 133 -10.95 -18.10 -10.66
C ASN A 133 -11.43 -18.79 -9.41
N VAL A 134 -12.40 -18.19 -8.72
CA VAL A 134 -12.99 -18.73 -7.48
C VAL A 134 -13.60 -20.13 -7.63
N THR A 135 -14.04 -20.51 -8.84
CA THR A 135 -14.59 -21.87 -9.06
C THR A 135 -13.52 -22.96 -9.02
N LYS A 136 -12.25 -22.60 -9.10
CA LYS A 136 -11.09 -23.49 -9.01
C LYS A 136 -10.41 -23.46 -7.64
N THR A 137 -10.95 -22.68 -6.70
CA THR A 137 -10.35 -22.52 -5.37
C THR A 137 -10.47 -23.81 -4.57
N HIS A 138 -9.34 -24.30 -4.08
CA HIS A 138 -9.21 -25.40 -3.15
C HIS A 138 -8.74 -24.91 -1.78
N ASP A 139 -7.84 -23.94 -1.75
CA ASP A 139 -7.28 -23.36 -0.52
C ASP A 139 -7.09 -21.84 -0.64
N ILE A 140 -6.90 -21.18 0.50
CA ILE A 140 -6.73 -19.73 0.59
C ILE A 140 -5.56 -19.41 1.52
N ILE A 141 -4.62 -18.59 1.02
CA ILE A 141 -3.55 -18.01 1.83
C ILE A 141 -3.80 -16.50 1.93
N SER A 142 -3.75 -15.96 3.16
CA SER A 142 -3.99 -14.53 3.36
C SER A 142 -2.97 -13.91 4.28
N THR A 143 -2.39 -12.78 3.82
CA THR A 143 -1.60 -11.83 4.59
C THR A 143 -2.35 -10.52 4.80
N ALA A 144 -3.66 -10.48 4.58
CA ALA A 144 -4.48 -9.30 4.78
C ALA A 144 -4.35 -8.75 6.21
N LEU A 145 -4.47 -7.45 6.35
CA LEU A 145 -4.56 -6.79 7.66
C LEU A 145 -5.96 -7.07 8.23
N LEU A 146 -6.03 -7.73 9.39
CA LEU A 146 -7.31 -8.12 9.97
C LEU A 146 -8.03 -6.92 10.60
N ALA A 147 -9.36 -7.06 10.76
CA ALA A 147 -10.21 -6.04 11.36
C ALA A 147 -9.70 -5.56 12.73
N TYR A 148 -9.53 -4.26 12.89
CA TYR A 148 -9.08 -3.60 14.13
C TYR A 148 -7.74 -4.13 14.69
N GLN A 149 -6.91 -4.73 13.85
CA GLN A 149 -5.59 -5.19 14.26
C GLN A 149 -4.49 -4.26 13.78
N SER A 150 -3.39 -4.27 14.54
CA SER A 150 -2.13 -3.62 14.16
C SER A 150 -1.15 -4.65 13.63
N ARG A 151 -0.37 -4.25 12.63
CA ARG A 151 0.79 -4.98 12.14
C ARG A 151 2.02 -4.09 12.24
N TYR A 152 3.13 -4.69 12.64
CA TYR A 152 4.42 -4.02 12.73
C TYR A 152 5.32 -4.53 11.62
N VAL A 153 5.90 -3.62 10.86
CA VAL A 153 6.84 -3.91 9.78
C VAL A 153 8.10 -3.09 9.95
N PHE A 154 9.20 -3.56 9.41
CA PHE A 154 10.51 -2.94 9.56
C PHE A 154 11.24 -2.95 8.24
N TYR A 155 11.90 -1.82 7.95
CA TYR A 155 12.85 -1.73 6.85
C TYR A 155 14.22 -1.41 7.44
N ASP A 156 15.25 -2.04 6.93
CA ASP A 156 16.63 -1.78 7.31
C ASP A 156 17.34 -1.16 6.10
N PHE A 157 17.80 0.09 6.24
CA PHE A 157 18.52 0.83 5.20
C PHE A 157 19.97 1.04 5.64
N MET A 158 20.92 0.49 4.86
CA MET A 158 22.33 0.75 5.06
C MET A 158 22.68 2.12 4.50
N ILE A 159 23.05 3.05 5.40
CA ILE A 159 23.45 4.41 5.01
C ILE A 159 24.84 4.33 4.35
N PRO A 160 25.02 4.89 3.12
CA PRO A 160 26.34 4.97 2.51
C PRO A 160 27.36 5.69 3.38
N GLU A 161 28.64 5.21 3.38
CA GLU A 161 29.70 5.73 4.23
C GLU A 161 30.07 7.22 3.95
N ASP A 162 29.76 7.70 2.77
CA ASP A 162 30.04 9.07 2.31
C ASP A 162 28.81 9.98 2.31
N LEU A 163 27.66 9.48 2.78
CA LEU A 163 26.42 10.25 2.84
C LEU A 163 26.43 11.16 4.08
N ILE A 164 26.26 12.46 3.87
CA ILE A 164 26.15 13.48 4.92
C ILE A 164 24.97 14.40 4.60
N GLY A 165 24.28 14.89 5.61
CA GLY A 165 23.16 15.81 5.45
C GLY A 165 21.82 15.19 5.76
N ASN A 166 20.76 15.75 5.25
CA ASN A 166 19.41 15.31 5.58
C ASN A 166 18.88 14.31 4.55
N ILE A 167 18.31 13.22 5.04
CA ILE A 167 17.46 12.34 4.26
C ILE A 167 16.00 12.56 4.65
N ASN A 168 15.10 12.42 3.68
CA ASN A 168 13.66 12.39 3.93
C ASN A 168 13.13 10.97 3.66
N ILE A 169 12.51 10.39 4.68
CA ILE A 169 11.86 9.09 4.64
C ILE A 169 10.36 9.35 4.46
N SER A 170 9.75 8.80 3.44
CA SER A 170 8.30 8.81 3.24
C SER A 170 7.77 7.40 3.09
N ALA A 171 6.68 7.11 3.78
CA ALA A 171 5.95 5.86 3.65
C ALA A 171 4.49 6.16 3.31
N ARG A 172 3.92 5.38 2.39
CA ARG A 172 2.50 5.44 2.03
C ARG A 172 1.90 4.05 2.05
N MET A 173 0.70 3.92 2.59
CA MET A 173 -0.12 2.73 2.41
C MET A 173 -1.02 2.95 1.20
N LEU A 174 -0.87 2.11 0.19
CA LEU A 174 -1.50 2.26 -1.11
C LEU A 174 -2.48 1.11 -1.39
N PHE A 175 -3.50 1.42 -2.17
CA PHE A 175 -4.53 0.48 -2.62
C PHE A 175 -4.71 0.57 -4.13
N ARG A 176 -4.91 -0.60 -4.77
CA ARG A 176 -5.33 -0.74 -6.16
C ARG A 176 -6.39 -1.83 -6.26
N ALA A 177 -7.49 -1.54 -6.99
CA ALA A 177 -8.64 -2.44 -7.06
C ALA A 177 -8.36 -3.73 -7.84
N PHE A 178 -7.44 -3.67 -8.83
CA PHE A 178 -7.10 -4.79 -9.68
C PHE A 178 -5.59 -4.92 -9.88
N ASP A 179 -5.12 -6.16 -9.93
CA ASP A 179 -3.76 -6.48 -10.36
C ASP A 179 -3.58 -6.10 -11.85
N PRO A 180 -2.53 -5.36 -12.24
CA PRO A 180 -2.29 -4.98 -13.63
C PRO A 180 -2.15 -6.17 -14.58
N ASN A 181 -1.54 -7.28 -14.15
CA ASN A 181 -1.43 -8.47 -14.99
C ASN A 181 -2.81 -9.09 -15.25
N PHE A 182 -3.71 -9.05 -14.27
CA PHE A 182 -5.09 -9.51 -14.47
C PHE A 182 -5.81 -8.66 -15.52
N ILE A 183 -5.64 -7.33 -15.47
CA ILE A 183 -6.22 -6.42 -16.48
C ILE A 183 -5.58 -6.66 -17.85
N MET A 184 -4.25 -6.79 -17.93
CA MET A 184 -3.55 -7.04 -19.18
C MET A 184 -3.95 -8.38 -19.83
N GLU A 185 -4.26 -9.40 -19.03
CA GLU A 185 -4.69 -10.70 -19.54
C GLU A 185 -6.12 -10.69 -20.10
N HIS A 186 -7.03 -9.93 -19.47
CA HIS A 186 -8.46 -10.02 -19.74
C HIS A 186 -9.04 -8.80 -20.44
N HIS A 187 -8.53 -7.61 -20.13
CA HIS A 187 -9.05 -6.32 -20.57
C HIS A 187 -7.93 -5.29 -20.76
N PRO A 188 -6.94 -5.55 -21.65
CA PRO A 188 -5.78 -4.69 -21.83
C PRO A 188 -6.11 -3.24 -22.19
N GLU A 189 -7.29 -3.00 -22.78
CA GLU A 189 -7.78 -1.65 -23.10
C GLU A 189 -8.01 -0.75 -21.87
N PHE A 190 -8.07 -1.32 -20.65
CA PHE A 190 -8.31 -0.58 -19.42
C PHE A 190 -7.06 -0.33 -18.58
N ILE A 191 -5.89 -0.80 -19.02
CA ILE A 191 -4.67 -0.75 -18.22
C ILE A 191 -4.28 0.67 -17.80
N ASP A 192 -4.44 1.66 -18.68
CA ASP A 192 -4.09 3.05 -18.42
C ASP A 192 -5.14 3.79 -17.56
N ASN A 193 -6.27 3.14 -17.27
CA ASN A 193 -7.33 3.67 -16.42
C ASN A 193 -7.29 3.10 -14.99
N LEU A 194 -6.31 2.25 -14.69
CA LEU A 194 -6.11 1.80 -13.32
C LEU A 194 -5.68 2.96 -12.41
N GLY A 195 -6.34 3.07 -11.26
CA GLY A 195 -5.99 4.04 -10.21
C GLY A 195 -5.26 3.38 -9.05
N VAL A 196 -4.32 4.14 -8.48
CA VAL A 196 -3.75 3.86 -7.16
C VAL A 196 -4.29 4.92 -6.21
N TYR A 197 -4.82 4.48 -5.08
CA TYR A 197 -5.37 5.32 -4.03
C TYR A 197 -4.45 5.29 -2.82
N GLU A 198 -4.29 6.42 -2.16
CA GLU A 198 -3.56 6.51 -0.90
C GLU A 198 -4.53 6.28 0.27
N ILE A 199 -4.21 5.29 1.12
CA ILE A 199 -4.96 5.06 2.36
C ILE A 199 -4.47 6.03 3.42
N ASP A 200 -3.16 6.09 3.63
CA ASP A 200 -2.51 7.00 4.57
C ASP A 200 -1.04 7.21 4.21
N SER A 201 -0.43 8.29 4.71
CA SER A 201 0.97 8.62 4.44
C SER A 201 1.64 9.33 5.61
N ILE A 202 2.93 9.06 5.80
CA ILE A 202 3.78 9.66 6.82
C ILE A 202 5.15 10.02 6.24
N SER A 203 5.80 11.02 6.83
CA SER A 203 7.18 11.36 6.47
C SER A 203 7.98 11.82 7.68
N ARG A 204 9.31 11.60 7.62
CA ARG A 204 10.26 12.04 8.64
C ARG A 204 11.60 12.40 8.03
N THR A 205 12.23 13.44 8.55
CA THR A 205 13.60 13.82 8.19
C THR A 205 14.56 13.31 9.26
N VAL A 206 15.70 12.74 8.81
CA VAL A 206 16.81 12.28 9.63
C VAL A 206 18.09 12.95 9.17
N THR A 207 18.92 13.38 10.09
CA THR A 207 20.25 13.99 9.80
C THR A 207 21.32 12.91 9.85
N ILE A 208 22.15 12.84 8.79
CA ILE A 208 23.31 11.93 8.69
C ILE A 208 24.57 12.76 8.99
N GLU A 209 25.39 12.27 9.95
CA GLU A 209 26.68 12.86 10.38
C GLU A 209 27.88 12.01 9.94
#